data_63b3db57ef650e4f30a236309a5b95c2
#
_entry.id   63b3db57ef650e4f30a236309a5b95c2
#
_cell.length_a   1.000
_cell.length_b   1.000
_cell.length_c   1.000
_cell.angle_alpha   90.00
_cell.angle_beta   90.00
_cell.angle_gamma   90.00
#
_symmetry.space_group_name_H-M   'P 1'
#
loop_
_entity.id
_entity.type
_entity.pdbx_description
1 polymer ?
#
loop_
_entity_poly.entity_id
_entity_poly.type
_entity_poly.pdbx_seq_one_letter_code
_entity_poly.pdbx_strand_id
1 'polypeptide(L)'
;AMDYELTSLLARAYINYAQPYMDSFQEHIKHAVELLRSVEAEGMADPQWYYRIGTALYWQDEEESAMKYLEQCLAMDPTHEDAPQVIEECKRALERRTVVRPLDMRALVDFFERNDYRYDVEDNRLRTGFTNGYYVFSVIDDGADLSMWGGIREDVSMELRPRLIQACNDWNAATKWPKVYVATLDDGTQRVCAEQFVSSRYGMTDAQVSINIDRFISASESFFKEQIERIPALGGASE
;
A
#
# COMPACT_ATOMS: atom_id res chain seq x y z
N ALA A 1 -5.60 29.99 -27.83
CA ALA A 1 -5.85 28.55 -27.65
C ALA A 1 -4.52 27.85 -27.56
N MET A 2 -4.30 26.98 -26.59
CA MET A 2 -3.11 26.13 -26.58
C MET A 2 -3.22 25.18 -27.79
N ASP A 3 -2.08 24.94 -28.45
CA ASP A 3 -1.99 23.97 -29.52
C ASP A 3 -2.30 22.57 -28.98
N TYR A 4 -3.23 21.87 -29.63
CA TYR A 4 -3.63 20.50 -29.25
C TYR A 4 -2.42 19.57 -29.10
N GLU A 5 -1.55 19.56 -30.11
CA GLU A 5 -0.40 18.65 -30.15
C GLU A 5 0.55 18.92 -28.96
N LEU A 6 0.87 20.19 -28.70
CA LEU A 6 1.73 20.59 -27.59
C LEU A 6 1.09 20.25 -26.23
N THR A 7 -0.21 20.51 -26.06
CA THR A 7 -0.93 20.23 -24.82
C THR A 7 -0.99 18.72 -24.55
N SER A 8 -1.27 17.93 -25.57
CA SER A 8 -1.34 16.48 -25.48
C SER A 8 0.04 15.85 -25.18
N LEU A 9 1.12 16.38 -25.75
CA LEU A 9 2.50 15.98 -25.44
C LEU A 9 2.91 16.39 -24.03
N LEU A 10 2.50 17.56 -23.56
CA LEU A 10 2.77 18.01 -22.19
C LEU A 10 2.07 17.09 -21.16
N ALA A 11 0.82 16.74 -21.41
CA ALA A 11 0.11 15.77 -20.57
C ALA A 11 0.82 14.41 -20.52
N ARG A 12 1.28 13.89 -21.66
CA ARG A 12 2.11 12.69 -21.72
C ARG A 12 3.38 12.82 -20.88
N ALA A 13 4.03 13.98 -20.93
CA ALA A 13 5.24 14.22 -20.13
C ALA A 13 4.95 14.13 -18.63
N TYR A 14 3.83 14.70 -18.16
CA TYR A 14 3.40 14.59 -16.77
C TYR A 14 3.11 13.14 -16.38
N ILE A 15 2.39 12.37 -17.20
CA ILE A 15 2.08 10.95 -16.96
C ILE A 15 3.38 10.13 -16.83
N ASN A 16 4.33 10.32 -17.75
CA ASN A 16 5.59 9.58 -17.77
C ASN A 16 6.57 10.00 -16.68
N TYR A 17 6.52 11.26 -16.25
CA TYR A 17 7.37 11.77 -15.17
C TYR A 17 6.88 11.34 -13.80
N ALA A 18 5.57 11.27 -13.60
CA ALA A 18 4.96 10.88 -12.34
C ALA A 18 5.32 9.43 -11.97
N GLN A 19 5.85 9.26 -10.77
CA GLN A 19 6.16 7.94 -10.22
C GLN A 19 5.40 7.73 -8.91
N PRO A 20 4.84 6.54 -8.64
CA PRO A 20 4.00 6.29 -7.46
C PRO A 20 4.63 6.62 -6.11
N TYR A 21 5.97 6.65 -6.03
CA TYR A 21 6.70 6.99 -4.80
C TYR A 21 6.91 8.50 -4.58
N MET A 22 6.51 9.34 -5.54
CA MET A 22 6.64 10.80 -5.41
C MET A 22 5.46 11.37 -4.61
N ASP A 23 5.72 12.29 -3.68
CA ASP A 23 4.66 13.00 -2.94
C ASP A 23 3.72 13.77 -3.88
N SER A 24 4.25 14.26 -5.01
CA SER A 24 3.51 15.00 -6.06
C SER A 24 2.85 14.10 -7.11
N PHE A 25 2.90 12.79 -6.98
CA PHE A 25 2.39 11.85 -7.99
C PHE A 25 0.95 12.18 -8.41
N GLN A 26 0.03 12.24 -7.47
CA GLN A 26 -1.38 12.49 -7.75
C GLN A 26 -1.63 13.89 -8.33
N GLU A 27 -0.86 14.88 -7.93
CA GLU A 27 -0.94 16.25 -8.49
C GLU A 27 -0.53 16.27 -9.98
N HIS A 28 0.55 15.58 -10.33
CA HIS A 28 1.01 15.47 -11.73
C HIS A 28 -0.02 14.74 -12.60
N ILE A 29 -0.58 13.63 -12.13
CA ILE A 29 -1.60 12.89 -12.87
C ILE A 29 -2.89 13.72 -13.03
N LYS A 30 -3.34 14.39 -11.98
CA LYS A 30 -4.48 15.29 -12.04
C LYS A 30 -4.28 16.40 -13.07
N HIS A 31 -3.10 17.01 -13.06
CA HIS A 31 -2.77 18.06 -14.03
C HIS A 31 -2.75 17.54 -15.48
N ALA A 32 -2.25 16.32 -15.68
CA ALA A 32 -2.30 15.68 -17.00
C ALA A 32 -3.74 15.48 -17.50
N VAL A 33 -4.67 15.04 -16.63
CA VAL A 33 -6.10 14.92 -16.96
C VAL A 33 -6.71 16.26 -17.30
N GLU A 34 -6.41 17.32 -16.55
CA GLU A 34 -6.90 18.69 -16.81
C GLU A 34 -6.42 19.20 -18.17
N LEU A 35 -5.15 18.98 -18.52
CA LEU A 35 -4.60 19.34 -19.84
C LEU A 35 -5.31 18.59 -20.97
N LEU A 36 -5.50 17.27 -20.83
CA LEU A 36 -6.17 16.46 -21.86
C LEU A 36 -7.63 16.88 -22.03
N ARG A 37 -8.35 17.18 -20.95
CA ARG A 37 -9.73 17.67 -21.02
C ARG A 37 -9.82 19.06 -21.64
N SER A 38 -8.82 19.92 -21.48
CA SER A 38 -8.81 21.27 -22.10
C SER A 38 -8.77 21.26 -23.63
N VAL A 39 -8.38 20.14 -24.24
CA VAL A 39 -8.28 19.93 -25.70
C VAL A 39 -9.13 18.75 -26.17
N GLU A 40 -10.18 18.42 -25.43
CA GLU A 40 -11.06 17.29 -25.71
C GLU A 40 -11.71 17.34 -27.08
N ALA A 41 -12.11 18.54 -27.55
CA ALA A 41 -12.78 18.70 -28.84
C ALA A 41 -11.91 18.22 -30.02
N GLU A 42 -10.62 18.52 -29.97
CA GLU A 42 -9.64 18.05 -30.97
C GLU A 42 -9.23 16.62 -30.68
N GLY A 43 -9.09 16.27 -29.37
CA GLY A 43 -8.66 14.98 -28.89
C GLY A 43 -9.59 13.83 -29.29
N MET A 44 -10.89 14.06 -29.37
CA MET A 44 -11.86 13.02 -29.76
C MET A 44 -11.62 12.43 -31.15
N ALA A 45 -10.77 13.04 -31.98
CA ALA A 45 -10.39 12.52 -33.31
C ALA A 45 -9.04 11.76 -33.27
N ASP A 46 -8.36 11.68 -32.12
CA ASP A 46 -7.02 11.10 -31.99
C ASP A 46 -7.02 9.90 -31.03
N PRO A 47 -6.70 8.67 -31.48
CA PRO A 47 -6.60 7.50 -30.60
C PRO A 47 -5.53 7.67 -29.51
N GLN A 48 -4.47 8.43 -29.74
CA GLN A 48 -3.44 8.69 -28.74
C GLN A 48 -3.95 9.56 -27.58
N TRP A 49 -4.89 10.47 -27.83
CA TRP A 49 -5.53 11.23 -26.77
C TRP A 49 -6.36 10.31 -25.87
N TYR A 50 -7.15 9.40 -26.47
CA TYR A 50 -7.92 8.40 -25.71
C TYR A 50 -7.02 7.50 -24.86
N TYR A 51 -5.90 7.06 -25.42
CA TYR A 51 -4.91 6.27 -24.66
C TYR A 51 -4.34 7.06 -23.47
N ARG A 52 -3.91 8.30 -23.69
CA ARG A 52 -3.31 9.15 -22.64
C ARG A 52 -4.27 9.44 -21.51
N ILE A 53 -5.52 9.84 -21.83
CA ILE A 53 -6.51 10.12 -20.79
C ILE A 53 -6.93 8.84 -20.06
N GLY A 54 -7.08 7.72 -20.75
CA GLY A 54 -7.36 6.42 -20.14
C GLY A 54 -6.25 5.99 -19.17
N THR A 55 -4.99 6.12 -19.57
CA THR A 55 -3.84 5.82 -18.68
C THR A 55 -3.79 6.75 -17.48
N ALA A 56 -4.05 8.04 -17.66
CA ALA A 56 -4.08 8.98 -16.52
C ALA A 56 -5.21 8.68 -15.54
N LEU A 57 -6.39 8.31 -16.00
CA LEU A 57 -7.52 7.90 -15.18
C LEU A 57 -7.23 6.59 -14.42
N TYR A 58 -6.55 5.63 -15.04
CA TYR A 58 -6.08 4.42 -14.35
C TYR A 58 -5.21 4.78 -13.12
N TRP A 59 -4.29 5.73 -13.27
CA TRP A 59 -3.45 6.21 -12.15
C TRP A 59 -4.19 7.05 -11.12
N GLN A 60 -5.44 7.45 -11.39
CA GLN A 60 -6.35 8.09 -10.42
C GLN A 60 -7.30 7.10 -9.74
N ASP A 61 -7.12 5.81 -9.94
CA ASP A 61 -8.01 4.77 -9.42
C ASP A 61 -9.44 4.84 -10.02
N GLU A 62 -9.57 5.40 -11.23
CA GLU A 62 -10.82 5.51 -11.99
C GLU A 62 -10.88 4.45 -13.12
N GLU A 63 -10.68 3.17 -12.78
CA GLU A 63 -10.50 2.10 -13.77
C GLU A 63 -11.69 1.92 -14.72
N GLU A 64 -12.92 2.07 -14.23
CA GLU A 64 -14.12 1.96 -15.09
C GLU A 64 -14.15 3.07 -16.14
N SER A 65 -13.75 4.28 -15.77
CA SER A 65 -13.64 5.41 -16.71
C SER A 65 -12.47 5.19 -17.66
N ALA A 66 -11.32 4.77 -17.13
CA ALA A 66 -10.12 4.47 -17.91
C ALA A 66 -10.39 3.46 -19.02
N MET A 67 -11.06 2.34 -18.71
CA MET A 67 -11.41 1.31 -19.70
C MET A 67 -12.25 1.86 -20.84
N LYS A 68 -13.23 2.73 -20.57
CA LYS A 68 -14.06 3.32 -21.63
C LYS A 68 -13.24 4.14 -22.65
N TYR A 69 -12.27 4.92 -22.14
CA TYR A 69 -11.37 5.68 -23.01
C TYR A 69 -10.41 4.76 -23.77
N LEU A 70 -9.85 3.74 -23.11
CA LEU A 70 -8.94 2.79 -23.75
C LEU A 70 -9.64 1.91 -24.81
N GLU A 71 -10.88 1.49 -24.56
CA GLU A 71 -11.71 0.79 -25.53
C GLU A 71 -12.01 1.67 -26.75
N GLN A 72 -12.25 2.97 -26.54
CA GLN A 72 -12.42 3.92 -27.64
C GLN A 72 -11.12 4.11 -28.43
N CYS A 73 -9.96 4.13 -27.76
CA CYS A 73 -8.65 4.11 -28.43
C CYS A 73 -8.54 2.91 -29.37
N LEU A 74 -8.84 1.70 -28.90
CA LEU A 74 -8.78 0.46 -29.70
C LEU A 74 -9.84 0.41 -30.81
N ALA A 75 -11.00 1.05 -30.62
CA ALA A 75 -12.01 1.16 -31.66
C ALA A 75 -11.52 2.03 -32.84
N MET A 76 -10.67 3.03 -32.58
CA MET A 76 -10.08 3.89 -33.59
C MET A 76 -8.77 3.35 -34.15
N ASP A 77 -7.94 2.76 -33.32
CA ASP A 77 -6.67 2.11 -33.68
C ASP A 77 -6.60 0.70 -33.05
N PRO A 78 -7.10 -0.33 -33.76
CA PRO A 78 -7.05 -1.71 -33.27
C PRO A 78 -5.63 -2.28 -33.13
N THR A 79 -4.61 -1.56 -33.62
CA THR A 79 -3.20 -1.99 -33.57
C THR A 79 -2.40 -1.31 -32.45
N HIS A 80 -3.07 -0.51 -31.60
CA HIS A 80 -2.40 0.16 -30.49
C HIS A 80 -1.81 -0.84 -29.50
N GLU A 81 -0.48 -0.84 -29.36
CA GLU A 81 0.27 -1.89 -28.65
C GLU A 81 0.02 -1.88 -27.12
N ASP A 82 -0.06 -0.70 -26.51
CA ASP A 82 -0.09 -0.58 -25.04
C ASP A 82 -1.52 -0.60 -24.44
N ALA A 83 -2.54 -0.17 -25.18
CA ALA A 83 -3.89 -0.02 -24.65
C ALA A 83 -4.50 -1.34 -24.11
N PRO A 84 -4.31 -2.52 -24.74
CA PRO A 84 -4.80 -3.77 -24.20
C PRO A 84 -4.21 -4.11 -22.84
N GLN A 85 -2.93 -3.82 -22.62
CA GLN A 85 -2.26 -4.07 -21.36
C GLN A 85 -2.87 -3.22 -20.24
N VAL A 86 -3.07 -1.92 -20.47
CA VAL A 86 -3.67 -1.03 -19.46
C VAL A 86 -5.12 -1.44 -19.14
N ILE A 87 -5.90 -1.90 -20.12
CA ILE A 87 -7.24 -2.46 -19.88
C ILE A 87 -7.18 -3.67 -18.95
N GLU A 88 -6.24 -4.58 -19.18
CA GLU A 88 -6.08 -5.76 -18.30
C GLU A 88 -5.63 -5.36 -16.88
N GLU A 89 -4.82 -4.33 -16.75
CA GLU A 89 -4.45 -3.78 -15.44
C GLU A 89 -5.64 -3.15 -14.73
N CYS A 90 -6.50 -2.40 -15.44
CA CYS A 90 -7.76 -1.89 -14.91
C CYS A 90 -8.68 -3.01 -14.39
N LYS A 91 -8.87 -4.08 -15.19
CA LYS A 91 -9.69 -5.23 -14.79
C LYS A 91 -9.16 -5.89 -13.52
N ARG A 92 -7.84 -6.11 -13.46
CA ARG A 92 -7.19 -6.68 -12.25
C ARG A 92 -7.33 -5.77 -11.03
N ALA A 93 -7.24 -4.45 -11.22
CA ALA A 93 -7.41 -3.50 -10.12
C ALA A 93 -8.86 -3.53 -9.59
N LEU A 94 -9.86 -3.54 -10.49
CA LEU A 94 -11.27 -3.69 -10.12
C LEU A 94 -11.54 -5.03 -9.42
N GLU A 95 -10.99 -6.13 -9.94
CA GLU A 95 -11.14 -7.44 -9.31
C GLU A 95 -10.60 -7.44 -7.87
N ARG A 96 -9.40 -6.89 -7.66
CA ARG A 96 -8.80 -6.76 -6.32
C ARG A 96 -9.66 -5.95 -5.34
N ARG A 97 -10.42 -4.97 -5.83
CA ARG A 97 -11.28 -4.12 -4.98
C ARG A 97 -12.66 -4.70 -4.73
N THR A 98 -13.17 -5.50 -5.65
CA THR A 98 -14.60 -5.90 -5.63
C THR A 98 -14.83 -7.38 -5.32
N VAL A 99 -13.90 -8.26 -5.66
CA VAL A 99 -14.06 -9.69 -5.47
C VAL A 99 -13.67 -10.08 -4.05
N VAL A 100 -14.66 -10.48 -3.26
CA VAL A 100 -14.46 -11.00 -1.89
C VAL A 100 -14.12 -12.48 -1.96
N ARG A 101 -13.03 -12.89 -1.28
CA ARG A 101 -12.58 -14.28 -1.18
C ARG A 101 -12.37 -14.66 0.29
N PRO A 102 -12.51 -15.95 0.65
CA PRO A 102 -12.03 -16.40 1.95
C PRO A 102 -10.58 -16.03 2.14
N LEU A 103 -10.23 -15.55 3.34
CA LEU A 103 -8.84 -15.23 3.66
C LEU A 103 -8.05 -16.51 3.87
N ASP A 104 -6.91 -16.63 3.21
CA ASP A 104 -5.95 -17.72 3.37
C ASP A 104 -4.50 -17.18 3.35
N MET A 105 -3.53 -18.07 3.58
CA MET A 105 -2.11 -17.71 3.56
C MET A 105 -1.66 -17.19 2.19
N ARG A 106 -2.30 -17.66 1.09
CA ARG A 106 -1.97 -17.22 -0.24
C ARG A 106 -2.26 -15.73 -0.46
N ALA A 107 -3.37 -15.23 0.09
CA ALA A 107 -3.69 -13.80 0.03
C ALA A 107 -2.61 -12.93 0.69
N LEU A 108 -1.99 -13.42 1.78
CA LEU A 108 -0.85 -12.74 2.41
C LEU A 108 0.39 -12.80 1.50
N VAL A 109 0.74 -13.97 1.01
CA VAL A 109 1.89 -14.18 0.10
C VAL A 109 1.76 -13.27 -1.13
N ASP A 110 0.59 -13.26 -1.77
CA ASP A 110 0.33 -12.45 -2.96
C ASP A 110 0.52 -10.94 -2.68
N PHE A 111 0.22 -10.48 -1.46
CA PHE A 111 0.50 -9.10 -1.05
C PHE A 111 2.01 -8.83 -0.99
N PHE A 112 2.79 -9.70 -0.34
CA PHE A 112 4.23 -9.52 -0.18
C PHE A 112 4.97 -9.62 -1.51
N GLU A 113 4.58 -10.54 -2.39
CA GLU A 113 5.13 -10.69 -3.74
C GLU A 113 4.86 -9.46 -4.61
N ARG A 114 3.64 -8.92 -4.59
CA ARG A 114 3.29 -7.71 -5.37
C ARG A 114 4.09 -6.47 -4.96
N ASN A 115 4.49 -6.38 -3.69
CA ASN A 115 5.27 -5.26 -3.16
C ASN A 115 6.78 -5.52 -3.15
N ASP A 116 7.24 -6.64 -3.72
CA ASP A 116 8.66 -7.06 -3.71
C ASP A 116 9.26 -7.07 -2.28
N TYR A 117 8.45 -7.45 -1.28
CA TYR A 117 8.89 -7.56 0.10
C TYR A 117 9.48 -8.94 0.36
N ARG A 118 10.58 -9.00 1.11
CA ARG A 118 11.16 -10.27 1.56
C ARG A 118 10.32 -10.85 2.69
N TYR A 119 10.06 -12.13 2.63
CA TYR A 119 9.31 -12.87 3.66
C TYR A 119 9.75 -14.33 3.72
N ASP A 120 9.41 -14.96 4.84
CA ASP A 120 9.48 -16.41 5.04
C ASP A 120 8.13 -16.92 5.50
N VAL A 121 7.75 -18.14 5.09
CA VAL A 121 6.54 -18.81 5.57
C VAL A 121 6.94 -20.08 6.32
N GLU A 122 6.61 -20.15 7.60
CA GLU A 122 6.86 -21.30 8.46
C GLU A 122 5.67 -21.48 9.40
N ASP A 123 5.21 -22.72 9.60
CA ASP A 123 4.12 -23.06 10.52
C ASP A 123 2.84 -22.22 10.32
N ASN A 124 2.43 -22.01 9.06
CA ASN A 124 1.30 -21.16 8.68
C ASN A 124 1.40 -19.71 9.21
N ARG A 125 2.63 -19.19 9.30
CA ARG A 125 2.95 -17.82 9.68
C ARG A 125 3.86 -17.22 8.62
N LEU A 126 3.52 -16.03 8.14
CA LEU A 126 4.37 -15.23 7.28
C LEU A 126 5.19 -14.29 8.16
N ARG A 127 6.51 -14.35 8.03
CA ARG A 127 7.45 -13.52 8.78
C ARG A 127 8.20 -12.58 7.85
N THR A 128 8.40 -11.36 8.29
CA THR A 128 9.15 -10.35 7.57
C THR A 128 9.84 -9.39 8.52
N GLY A 129 10.72 -8.54 7.99
CA GLY A 129 11.38 -7.49 8.76
C GLY A 129 11.52 -6.22 7.94
N PHE A 130 11.26 -5.09 8.62
CA PHE A 130 11.50 -3.74 8.11
C PHE A 130 12.57 -3.04 8.96
N THR A 131 12.75 -1.74 8.77
CA THR A 131 13.85 -0.99 9.39
C THR A 131 13.85 -1.08 10.93
N ASN A 132 12.70 -0.86 11.55
CA ASN A 132 12.61 -0.71 13.01
C ASN A 132 11.97 -1.92 13.70
N GLY A 133 11.37 -2.85 12.94
CA GLY A 133 10.63 -3.98 13.48
C GLY A 133 10.73 -5.26 12.67
N TYR A 134 10.30 -6.34 13.30
CA TYR A 134 9.99 -7.60 12.63
C TYR A 134 8.52 -7.94 12.88
N TYR A 135 7.92 -8.64 11.92
CA TYR A 135 6.48 -8.81 11.83
C TYR A 135 6.09 -10.24 11.54
N VAL A 136 4.96 -10.64 12.09
CA VAL A 136 4.35 -11.95 11.88
C VAL A 136 2.89 -11.75 11.50
N PHE A 137 2.49 -12.33 10.38
CA PHE A 137 1.12 -12.35 9.88
C PHE A 137 0.62 -13.79 9.88
N SER A 138 -0.60 -14.00 10.35
CA SER A 138 -1.20 -15.33 10.42
C SER A 138 -2.69 -15.25 10.05
N VAL A 139 -3.16 -16.27 9.38
CA VAL A 139 -4.59 -16.52 9.20
C VAL A 139 -4.99 -17.54 10.24
N ILE A 140 -5.90 -17.16 11.13
CA ILE A 140 -6.32 -17.98 12.27
C ILE A 140 -7.83 -18.29 12.19
N ASP A 141 -8.27 -19.25 13.02
CA ASP A 141 -9.68 -19.66 13.09
C ASP A 141 -10.29 -20.03 11.73
N ASP A 142 -9.58 -20.84 10.94
CA ASP A 142 -9.96 -21.28 9.60
C ASP A 142 -10.32 -20.15 8.63
N GLY A 143 -9.56 -19.04 8.69
CA GLY A 143 -9.78 -17.88 7.83
C GLY A 143 -10.71 -16.82 8.42
N ALA A 144 -11.17 -17.00 9.65
CA ALA A 144 -12.08 -16.04 10.30
C ALA A 144 -11.40 -14.74 10.72
N ASP A 145 -10.08 -14.79 11.01
CA ASP A 145 -9.35 -13.62 11.47
C ASP A 145 -7.94 -13.53 10.83
N LEU A 146 -7.55 -12.29 10.48
CA LEU A 146 -6.18 -11.90 10.18
C LEU A 146 -5.52 -11.39 11.46
N SER A 147 -4.52 -12.12 11.93
CA SER A 147 -3.69 -11.74 13.06
C SER A 147 -2.39 -11.10 12.54
N MET A 148 -2.09 -9.91 13.04
CA MET A 148 -0.89 -9.15 12.71
C MET A 148 -0.17 -8.79 14.01
N TRP A 149 1.10 -9.18 14.10
CA TRP A 149 1.95 -8.90 15.25
C TRP A 149 3.29 -8.33 14.77
N GLY A 150 3.84 -7.38 15.53
CA GLY A 150 5.15 -6.80 15.30
C GLY A 150 5.90 -6.58 16.60
N GLY A 151 7.22 -6.65 16.54
CA GLY A 151 8.11 -6.35 17.66
C GLY A 151 9.25 -5.45 17.23
N ILE A 152 9.61 -4.50 18.10
CA ILE A 152 10.80 -3.66 17.90
C ILE A 152 12.04 -4.56 17.82
N ARG A 153 13.05 -4.18 17.02
CA ARG A 153 14.28 -4.96 16.85
C ARG A 153 15.20 -4.90 18.06
N GLU A 154 15.18 -3.79 18.75
CA GLU A 154 16.07 -3.51 19.87
C GLU A 154 15.62 -4.23 21.13
N ASP A 155 16.59 -4.73 21.91
CA ASP A 155 16.34 -5.26 23.23
C ASP A 155 16.06 -4.12 24.22
N VAL A 156 15.05 -4.34 25.05
CA VAL A 156 14.61 -3.36 26.04
C VAL A 156 15.09 -3.74 27.43
N SER A 157 15.88 -2.88 28.07
CA SER A 157 16.26 -3.08 29.47
C SER A 157 15.05 -2.89 30.40
N MET A 158 15.05 -3.60 31.54
CA MET A 158 14.02 -3.46 32.58
C MET A 158 13.87 -2.03 33.11
N GLU A 159 14.95 -1.26 33.10
CA GLU A 159 14.96 0.15 33.56
C GLU A 159 14.11 1.05 32.66
N LEU A 160 14.04 0.76 31.35
CA LEU A 160 13.25 1.53 30.39
C LEU A 160 11.76 1.16 30.38
N ARG A 161 11.42 0.02 30.98
CA ARG A 161 10.04 -0.51 30.94
C ARG A 161 8.96 0.48 31.38
N PRO A 162 9.09 1.23 32.51
CA PRO A 162 8.06 2.18 32.94
C PRO A 162 7.84 3.30 31.91
N ARG A 163 8.91 3.79 31.29
CA ARG A 163 8.86 4.85 30.28
C ARG A 163 8.21 4.34 28.98
N LEU A 164 8.51 3.12 28.59
CA LEU A 164 7.92 2.50 27.41
C LEU A 164 6.44 2.16 27.59
N ILE A 165 6.05 1.71 28.80
CA ILE A 165 4.62 1.53 29.13
C ILE A 165 3.87 2.85 29.00
N GLN A 166 4.43 3.97 29.48
CA GLN A 166 3.81 5.27 29.34
C GLN A 166 3.66 5.65 27.86
N ALA A 167 4.70 5.48 27.04
CA ALA A 167 4.65 5.74 25.61
C ALA A 167 3.60 4.87 24.90
N CYS A 168 3.48 3.59 25.25
CA CYS A 168 2.43 2.70 24.73
C CYS A 168 1.03 3.20 25.14
N ASN A 169 0.82 3.64 26.37
CA ASN A 169 -0.46 4.17 26.83
C ASN A 169 -0.83 5.47 26.07
N ASP A 170 0.14 6.37 25.89
CA ASP A 170 -0.07 7.62 25.17
C ASP A 170 -0.46 7.36 23.71
N TRP A 171 0.22 6.42 23.04
CA TRP A 171 -0.13 5.98 21.70
C TRP A 171 -1.54 5.38 21.65
N ASN A 172 -1.85 4.43 22.53
CA ASN A 172 -3.16 3.76 22.54
C ASN A 172 -4.32 4.74 22.90
N ALA A 173 -4.02 5.83 23.59
CA ALA A 173 -5.01 6.88 23.85
C ALA A 173 -5.21 7.81 22.64
N ALA A 174 -4.18 8.05 21.85
CA ALA A 174 -4.18 8.96 20.70
C ALA A 174 -4.60 8.29 19.39
N THR A 175 -4.36 6.98 19.24
CA THR A 175 -4.58 6.23 18.00
C THR A 175 -5.52 5.04 18.22
N LYS A 176 -6.23 4.64 17.16
CA LYS A 176 -7.17 3.50 17.22
C LYS A 176 -6.46 2.16 17.05
N TRP A 177 -5.37 2.14 16.30
CA TRP A 177 -4.58 0.95 15.94
C TRP A 177 -3.16 1.33 15.47
N PRO A 178 -2.21 0.39 15.51
CA PRO A 178 -2.32 -0.86 16.23
C PRO A 178 -2.33 -0.64 17.75
N LYS A 179 -2.78 -1.61 18.52
CA LYS A 179 -2.51 -1.69 19.96
C LYS A 179 -1.03 -1.92 20.14
N VAL A 180 -0.39 -1.12 21.00
CA VAL A 180 1.03 -1.30 21.36
C VAL A 180 1.18 -1.59 22.86
N TYR A 181 2.16 -2.41 23.22
CA TYR A 181 2.39 -2.81 24.60
C TYR A 181 3.83 -3.27 24.82
N VAL A 182 4.24 -3.36 26.08
CA VAL A 182 5.51 -3.96 26.48
C VAL A 182 5.26 -5.38 26.97
N ALA A 183 5.75 -6.37 26.25
CA ALA A 183 5.72 -7.77 26.62
C ALA A 183 6.96 -8.15 27.41
N THR A 184 6.83 -9.14 28.31
CA THR A 184 7.94 -9.89 28.88
C THR A 184 7.97 -11.25 28.20
N LEU A 185 9.08 -11.57 27.56
CA LEU A 185 9.29 -12.87 26.89
C LEU A 185 9.65 -13.94 27.92
N ASP A 186 9.62 -15.22 27.51
CA ASP A 186 9.89 -16.38 28.37
C ASP A 186 11.30 -16.37 29.00
N ASP A 187 12.27 -15.75 28.31
CA ASP A 187 13.65 -15.54 28.78
C ASP A 187 13.79 -14.32 29.71
N GLY A 188 12.71 -13.62 30.03
CA GLY A 188 12.68 -12.41 30.84
C GLY A 188 12.98 -11.11 30.06
N THR A 189 13.32 -11.19 28.78
CA THR A 189 13.57 -10.03 27.93
C THR A 189 12.29 -9.21 27.76
N GLN A 190 12.42 -7.88 27.81
CA GLN A 190 11.33 -6.96 27.54
C GLN A 190 11.30 -6.62 26.04
N ARG A 191 10.09 -6.51 25.48
CA ARG A 191 9.92 -6.14 24.08
C ARG A 191 8.73 -5.21 23.89
N VAL A 192 8.92 -4.16 23.09
CA VAL A 192 7.82 -3.33 22.63
C VAL A 192 7.16 -4.02 21.45
N CYS A 193 5.87 -4.27 21.56
CA CYS A 193 5.08 -4.99 20.56
C CYS A 193 3.95 -4.14 20.03
N ALA A 194 3.55 -4.42 18.79
CA ALA A 194 2.35 -3.94 18.14
C ALA A 194 1.47 -5.14 17.77
N GLU A 195 0.16 -4.99 17.88
CA GLU A 195 -0.79 -6.07 17.58
C GLU A 195 -2.09 -5.52 17.01
N GLN A 196 -2.60 -6.21 16.01
CA GLN A 196 -3.92 -5.93 15.44
C GLN A 196 -4.57 -7.21 14.92
N PHE A 197 -5.88 -7.33 15.19
CA PHE A 197 -6.73 -8.37 14.62
C PHE A 197 -7.78 -7.73 13.71
N VAL A 198 -8.05 -8.38 12.58
CA VAL A 198 -9.08 -7.96 11.63
C VAL A 198 -9.94 -9.17 11.33
N SER A 199 -11.26 -9.06 11.62
CA SER A 199 -12.17 -10.14 11.29
C SER A 199 -12.36 -10.26 9.78
N SER A 200 -12.17 -11.47 9.28
CA SER A 200 -12.28 -11.87 7.88
C SER A 200 -13.27 -13.01 7.66
N ARG A 201 -14.14 -13.26 8.63
CA ARG A 201 -15.10 -14.37 8.65
C ARG A 201 -15.96 -14.49 7.37
N TYR A 202 -16.26 -13.37 6.75
CA TYR A 202 -17.06 -13.31 5.53
C TYR A 202 -16.21 -13.09 4.27
N GLY A 203 -14.91 -13.28 4.38
CA GLY A 203 -13.93 -12.99 3.35
C GLY A 203 -13.47 -11.54 3.32
N MET A 204 -12.47 -11.30 2.49
CA MET A 204 -11.90 -9.96 2.24
C MET A 204 -11.61 -9.81 0.75
N THR A 205 -11.61 -8.57 0.27
CA THR A 205 -11.01 -8.26 -1.03
C THR A 205 -9.49 -8.16 -0.88
N ASP A 206 -8.75 -8.37 -1.97
CA ASP A 206 -7.28 -8.20 -1.95
C ASP A 206 -6.88 -6.78 -1.53
N ALA A 207 -7.68 -5.77 -1.89
CA ALA A 207 -7.48 -4.39 -1.47
C ALA A 207 -7.65 -4.22 0.05
N GLN A 208 -8.63 -4.91 0.65
CA GLN A 208 -8.80 -4.89 2.11
C GLN A 208 -7.64 -5.58 2.84
N VAL A 209 -7.15 -6.70 2.31
CA VAL A 209 -5.94 -7.36 2.84
C VAL A 209 -4.76 -6.39 2.78
N SER A 210 -4.50 -5.79 1.60
CA SER A 210 -3.39 -4.86 1.39
C SER A 210 -3.43 -3.68 2.34
N ILE A 211 -4.56 -2.98 2.42
CA ILE A 211 -4.66 -1.76 3.26
C ILE A 211 -4.52 -2.07 4.77
N ASN A 212 -4.95 -3.24 5.23
CA ASN A 212 -4.78 -3.62 6.64
C ASN A 212 -3.32 -3.92 6.95
N ILE A 213 -2.62 -4.65 6.08
CA ILE A 213 -1.19 -4.97 6.26
C ILE A 213 -0.35 -3.69 6.18
N ASP A 214 -0.55 -2.85 5.15
CA ASP A 214 0.19 -1.59 4.96
C ASP A 214 0.04 -0.64 6.15
N ARG A 215 -1.19 -0.45 6.62
CA ARG A 215 -1.47 0.39 7.78
C ARG A 215 -0.81 -0.15 9.05
N PHE A 216 -0.87 -1.46 9.26
CA PHE A 216 -0.25 -2.09 10.41
C PHE A 216 1.27 -1.89 10.40
N ILE A 217 1.94 -2.19 9.28
CA ILE A 217 3.38 -2.02 9.15
C ILE A 217 3.76 -0.55 9.32
N SER A 218 3.12 0.37 8.56
CA SER A 218 3.47 1.80 8.58
C SER A 218 3.30 2.43 9.95
N ALA A 219 2.19 2.15 10.63
CA ALA A 219 1.92 2.69 11.97
C ALA A 219 2.88 2.11 13.01
N SER A 220 3.17 0.80 12.94
CA SER A 220 4.11 0.14 13.86
C SER A 220 5.54 0.66 13.64
N GLU A 221 6.00 0.77 12.39
CA GLU A 221 7.32 1.32 12.05
C GLU A 221 7.47 2.77 12.56
N SER A 222 6.43 3.59 12.38
CA SER A 222 6.42 4.97 12.90
C SER A 222 6.54 5.01 14.41
N PHE A 223 5.77 4.18 15.12
CA PHE A 223 5.84 4.09 16.59
C PHE A 223 7.20 3.58 17.07
N PHE A 224 7.73 2.52 16.46
CA PHE A 224 9.03 1.95 16.85
C PHE A 224 10.17 2.95 16.60
N LYS A 225 10.18 3.60 15.44
CA LYS A 225 11.14 4.66 15.11
C LYS A 225 11.13 5.78 16.16
N GLU A 226 9.94 6.27 16.51
CA GLU A 226 9.78 7.31 17.53
C GLU A 226 10.35 6.89 18.89
N GLN A 227 10.16 5.62 19.29
CA GLN A 227 10.72 5.13 20.56
C GLN A 227 12.24 5.03 20.51
N ILE A 228 12.82 4.55 19.39
CA ILE A 228 14.27 4.46 19.19
C ILE A 228 14.89 5.88 19.25
N GLU A 229 14.31 6.85 18.59
CA GLU A 229 14.80 8.24 18.55
C GLU A 229 14.69 8.94 19.92
N ARG A 230 13.59 8.71 20.66
CA ARG A 230 13.36 9.34 21.97
C ARG A 230 14.12 8.67 23.11
N ILE A 231 14.56 7.43 22.94
CA ILE A 231 15.26 6.65 23.94
C ILE A 231 16.58 6.15 23.32
N PRO A 232 17.62 7.01 23.28
CA PRO A 232 18.90 6.66 22.66
C PRO A 232 19.54 5.37 23.19
N ALA A 233 19.20 4.94 24.42
CA ALA A 233 19.63 3.68 24.99
C ALA A 233 19.00 2.45 24.29
N LEU A 234 17.95 2.63 23.45
CA LEU A 234 17.43 1.58 22.58
C LEU A 234 18.22 1.46 21.27
N GLY A 235 18.82 2.53 20.79
CA GLY A 235 19.58 2.59 19.52
C GLY A 235 21.09 2.45 19.66
N GLY A 236 21.60 2.20 20.84
CA GLY A 236 23.02 2.29 21.17
C GLY A 236 23.73 0.96 21.39
N ALA A 237 23.75 0.07 20.40
CA ALA A 237 24.73 -1.02 20.31
C ALA A 237 24.98 -1.39 18.85
N SER A 238 25.57 -0.46 18.10
CA SER A 238 26.20 -0.75 16.81
C SER A 238 27.56 -0.03 16.83
N GLU A 239 28.52 -0.58 17.52
CA GLU A 239 29.94 -0.44 17.20
C GLU A 239 30.43 -1.73 16.51
#